data_82157f60167a927170f8332fff1d1fef
#
_entry.id   82157f60167a927170f8332fff1d1fef
#
_cell.length_a   1.000
_cell.length_b   1.000
_cell.length_c   1.000
_cell.angle_alpha   90.00
_cell.angle_beta   90.00
_cell.angle_gamma   90.00
#
_symmetry.space_group_name_H-M   'P 1'
#
loop_
_entity.id
_entity.type
_entity.pdbx_description
1 polymer ?
#
loop_
_entity_poly.entity_id
_entity_poly.type
_entity_poly.pdbx_seq_one_letter_code
_entity_poly.pdbx_strand_id
1 'polypeptide(L)'
;MMEFREGKAVVNVPEFEKVTSKSKVFYNPDMEYDRQLSLAVFRASGKREVCDAFSGSGIRAILYALEGGKVTANDVNPHAVKLIQENAELNQVSLRILNEDANILFRKEKFEVIDLDPFGSPARYLDSVMCGLKNDSFLFVTATDTPLPRNWE
;
A
#
# COMPACT_ATOMS: atom_id res chain seq x y z
N MET A 1 13.33 -15.96 3.65
CA MET A 1 11.97 -15.36 3.75
C MET A 1 11.55 -15.41 5.20
N MET A 2 11.05 -14.31 5.74
CA MET A 2 10.44 -14.25 7.07
C MET A 2 8.93 -14.12 6.91
N GLU A 3 8.17 -14.85 7.72
CA GLU A 3 6.71 -14.74 7.77
C GLU A 3 6.30 -13.70 8.81
N PHE A 4 5.41 -12.80 8.41
CA PHE A 4 4.77 -11.83 9.27
C PHE A 4 3.26 -12.03 9.26
N ARG A 5 2.64 -11.87 10.43
CA ARG A 5 1.18 -11.92 10.61
C ARG A 5 0.68 -10.58 11.10
N GLU A 6 -0.34 -10.07 10.43
CA GLU A 6 -0.98 -8.82 10.78
C GLU A 6 -2.49 -8.96 10.63
N GLY A 7 -3.20 -8.98 11.75
CA GLY A 7 -4.62 -9.32 11.76
C GLY A 7 -4.89 -10.70 11.16
N LYS A 8 -5.65 -10.73 10.06
CA LYS A 8 -5.94 -11.97 9.31
C LYS A 8 -4.93 -12.26 8.19
N ALA A 9 -4.08 -11.30 7.86
CA ALA A 9 -3.13 -11.41 6.76
C ALA A 9 -1.84 -12.10 7.20
N VAL A 10 -1.26 -12.86 6.28
CA VAL A 10 0.06 -13.49 6.41
C VAL A 10 0.89 -13.11 5.20
N VAL A 11 2.07 -12.56 5.39
CA VAL A 11 2.97 -12.22 4.29
C VAL A 11 4.36 -12.79 4.52
N ASN A 12 4.94 -13.31 3.45
CA ASN A 12 6.34 -13.65 3.38
C ASN A 12 7.11 -12.45 2.85
N VAL A 13 8.22 -12.11 3.49
CA VAL A 13 9.07 -10.98 3.10
C VAL A 13 10.52 -11.46 3.02
N PRO A 14 11.31 -10.98 2.05
CA PRO A 14 12.74 -11.27 2.02
C PRO A 14 13.40 -10.84 3.33
N GLU A 15 14.38 -11.62 3.77
CA GLU A 15 15.17 -11.35 4.96
C GLU A 15 16.12 -10.17 4.70
N PHE A 16 16.04 -9.11 5.52
CA PHE A 16 16.91 -7.95 5.41
C PHE A 16 17.50 -7.61 6.78
N GLU A 17 18.79 -7.36 6.84
CA GLU A 17 19.44 -6.84 8.05
C GLU A 17 19.00 -5.42 8.39
N LYS A 18 18.67 -4.61 7.38
CA LYS A 18 18.08 -3.26 7.51
C LYS A 18 17.20 -2.95 6.30
N VAL A 19 16.01 -2.43 6.58
CA VAL A 19 15.12 -1.91 5.54
C VAL A 19 15.63 -0.55 5.07
N THR A 20 15.95 -0.44 3.78
CA THR A 20 16.44 0.79 3.15
C THR A 20 15.71 1.01 1.82
N SER A 21 15.82 2.22 1.27
CA SER A 21 15.30 2.53 -0.08
C SER A 21 15.90 1.66 -1.20
N LYS A 22 16.98 0.92 -0.91
CA LYS A 22 17.64 0.00 -1.83
C LYS A 22 17.20 -1.45 -1.63
N SER A 23 16.36 -1.73 -0.64
CA SER A 23 15.81 -3.06 -0.42
C SER A 23 14.98 -3.49 -1.63
N LYS A 24 15.07 -4.78 -2.03
CA LYS A 24 14.33 -5.31 -3.19
C LYS A 24 12.81 -5.19 -3.04
N VAL A 25 12.33 -5.35 -1.81
CA VAL A 25 10.93 -5.10 -1.43
C VAL A 25 10.91 -4.49 -0.04
N PHE A 26 10.02 -3.53 0.16
CA PHE A 26 9.89 -2.81 1.43
C PHE A 26 8.75 -3.41 2.28
N TYR A 27 9.05 -3.74 3.53
CA TYR A 27 8.09 -4.03 4.58
C TYR A 27 8.60 -3.44 5.89
N ASN A 28 7.77 -2.66 6.56
CA ASN A 28 8.09 -2.09 7.86
C ASN A 28 7.05 -2.54 8.91
N PRO A 29 7.42 -3.39 9.87
CA PRO A 29 6.51 -3.83 10.94
C PRO A 29 6.03 -2.68 11.82
N ASP A 30 6.81 -1.62 12.02
CA ASP A 30 6.43 -0.46 12.85
C ASP A 30 5.23 0.32 12.26
N MET A 31 4.90 0.10 10.98
CA MET A 31 3.74 0.69 10.31
C MET A 31 2.44 -0.10 10.49
N GLU A 32 2.41 -1.12 11.33
CA GLU A 32 1.18 -1.92 11.56
C GLU A 32 0.02 -1.05 12.03
N TYR A 33 0.27 -0.16 12.99
CA TYR A 33 -0.78 0.74 13.51
C TYR A 33 -1.38 1.62 12.41
N ASP A 34 -0.54 2.19 11.55
CA ASP A 34 -0.97 3.01 10.43
C ASP A 34 -1.84 2.22 9.44
N ARG A 35 -1.44 0.99 9.11
CA ARG A 35 -2.22 0.10 8.25
C ARG A 35 -3.57 -0.26 8.86
N GLN A 36 -3.62 -0.53 10.17
CA GLN A 36 -4.87 -0.84 10.86
C GLN A 36 -5.80 0.37 10.93
N LEU A 37 -5.26 1.59 11.06
CA LEU A 37 -6.04 2.82 11.01
C LEU A 37 -6.68 3.01 9.63
N SER A 38 -5.90 2.88 8.57
CA SER A 38 -6.39 2.95 7.17
C SER A 38 -7.49 1.92 6.93
N LEU A 39 -7.30 0.69 7.41
CA LEU A 39 -8.28 -0.39 7.30
C LEU A 39 -9.58 -0.08 8.05
N ALA A 40 -9.49 0.51 9.24
CA ALA A 40 -10.67 0.91 10.02
C ALA A 40 -11.49 1.98 9.29
N VAL A 41 -10.83 2.99 8.71
CA VAL A 41 -11.49 4.01 7.90
C VAL A 41 -12.10 3.40 6.64
N PHE A 42 -11.39 2.49 5.96
CA PHE A 42 -11.93 1.78 4.80
C PHE A 42 -13.22 1.02 5.14
N ARG A 43 -13.24 0.26 6.22
CA ARG A 43 -14.45 -0.44 6.70
C ARG A 43 -15.63 0.52 6.94
N ALA A 44 -15.35 1.65 7.60
CA ALA A 44 -16.37 2.66 7.95
C ALA A 44 -16.88 3.41 6.70
N SER A 45 -16.07 3.53 5.66
CA SER A 45 -16.40 4.32 4.46
C SER A 45 -17.48 3.69 3.58
N GLY A 46 -17.69 2.38 3.66
CA GLY A 46 -18.57 1.62 2.77
C GLY A 46 -18.07 1.51 1.33
N LYS A 47 -16.86 2.01 1.04
CA LYS A 47 -16.25 1.93 -0.29
C LYS A 47 -15.72 0.52 -0.58
N ARG A 48 -15.52 0.22 -1.86
CA ARG A 48 -15.10 -1.12 -2.31
C ARG A 48 -13.88 -1.12 -3.21
N GLU A 49 -13.75 -0.14 -4.10
CA GLU A 49 -12.64 -0.11 -5.06
C GLU A 49 -11.43 0.63 -4.47
N VAL A 50 -10.37 -0.13 -4.21
CA VAL A 50 -9.15 0.37 -3.56
C VAL A 50 -7.96 0.24 -4.49
N CYS A 51 -7.14 1.27 -4.56
CA CYS A 51 -5.79 1.21 -5.14
C CYS A 51 -4.76 1.35 -4.03
N ASP A 52 -4.01 0.29 -3.79
CA ASP A 52 -2.75 0.33 -3.04
C ASP A 52 -1.63 0.61 -4.04
N ALA A 53 -1.16 1.85 -4.07
CA ALA A 53 -0.34 2.37 -5.17
C ALA A 53 1.16 1.99 -5.05
N PHE A 54 1.59 1.58 -3.85
CA PHE A 54 2.99 1.22 -3.51
C PHE A 54 3.00 -0.04 -2.66
N SER A 55 2.49 -1.13 -3.22
CA SER A 55 2.10 -2.32 -2.45
C SER A 55 3.26 -3.07 -1.79
N GLY A 56 4.49 -2.97 -2.28
CA GLY A 56 5.66 -3.60 -1.68
C GLY A 56 5.48 -5.11 -1.47
N SER A 57 5.26 -5.54 -0.24
CA SER A 57 4.97 -6.94 0.11
C SER A 57 3.52 -7.36 -0.18
N GLY A 58 2.64 -6.41 -0.48
CA GLY A 58 1.20 -6.64 -0.68
C GLY A 58 0.38 -6.61 0.61
N ILE A 59 0.96 -6.35 1.78
CA ILE A 59 0.25 -6.44 3.07
C ILE A 59 -1.00 -5.56 3.12
N ARG A 60 -0.94 -4.28 2.69
CA ARG A 60 -2.09 -3.38 2.69
C ARG A 60 -3.18 -3.87 1.73
N ALA A 61 -2.79 -4.23 0.51
CA ALA A 61 -3.70 -4.76 -0.51
C ALA A 61 -4.43 -6.01 -0.01
N ILE A 62 -3.71 -6.94 0.64
CA ILE A 62 -4.27 -8.16 1.21
C ILE A 62 -5.25 -7.84 2.34
N LEU A 63 -4.89 -6.93 3.25
CA LEU A 63 -5.78 -6.50 4.33
C LEU A 63 -7.10 -5.92 3.79
N TYR A 64 -7.05 -5.05 2.78
CA TYR A 64 -8.26 -4.52 2.13
C TYR A 64 -9.07 -5.62 1.44
N ALA A 65 -8.42 -6.57 0.78
CA ALA A 65 -9.11 -7.67 0.09
C ALA A 65 -9.81 -8.61 1.09
N LEU A 66 -9.18 -8.91 2.22
CA LEU A 66 -9.79 -9.72 3.31
C LEU A 66 -11.03 -9.06 3.93
N GLU A 67 -11.15 -7.74 3.81
CA GLU A 67 -12.35 -6.98 4.21
C GLU A 67 -13.35 -6.78 3.04
N GLY A 68 -13.18 -7.52 1.95
CA GLY A 68 -14.10 -7.53 0.81
C GLY A 68 -13.88 -6.39 -0.18
N GLY A 69 -12.72 -5.73 -0.15
CA GLY A 69 -12.31 -4.75 -1.15
C GLY A 69 -12.02 -5.37 -2.51
N LYS A 70 -12.38 -4.66 -3.58
CA LYS A 70 -11.92 -4.91 -4.95
C LYS A 70 -10.62 -4.14 -5.14
N VAL A 71 -9.50 -4.83 -4.95
CA VAL A 71 -8.19 -4.18 -4.78
C VAL A 71 -7.34 -4.25 -6.05
N THR A 72 -6.82 -3.10 -6.44
CA THR A 72 -5.70 -2.97 -7.37
C THR A 72 -4.43 -2.74 -6.55
N ALA A 73 -3.52 -3.70 -6.59
CA ALA A 73 -2.20 -3.63 -5.97
C ALA A 73 -1.18 -3.26 -7.06
N ASN A 74 -0.48 -2.16 -6.87
CA ASN A 74 0.51 -1.68 -7.82
C ASN A 74 1.88 -1.52 -7.19
N ASP A 75 2.91 -1.86 -7.93
CA ASP A 75 4.29 -1.47 -7.59
C ASP A 75 5.12 -1.33 -8.87
N VAL A 76 5.99 -0.33 -8.91
CA VAL A 76 6.90 -0.13 -10.04
C VAL A 76 8.02 -1.18 -10.06
N ASN A 77 8.30 -1.82 -8.92
CA ASN A 77 9.33 -2.83 -8.78
C ASN A 77 8.80 -4.23 -9.15
N PRO A 78 9.32 -4.88 -10.21
CA PRO A 78 8.84 -6.20 -10.62
C PRO A 78 9.09 -7.31 -9.57
N HIS A 79 10.06 -7.13 -8.67
CA HIS A 79 10.24 -8.07 -7.55
C HIS A 79 9.11 -7.96 -6.52
N ALA A 80 8.62 -6.74 -6.29
CA ALA A 80 7.45 -6.52 -5.44
C ALA A 80 6.19 -7.14 -6.07
N VAL A 81 5.98 -6.94 -7.36
CA VAL A 81 4.84 -7.53 -8.11
C VAL A 81 4.78 -9.05 -7.94
N LYS A 82 5.92 -9.73 -8.08
CA LYS A 82 6.00 -11.18 -7.86
C LYS A 82 5.64 -11.55 -6.42
N LEU A 83 6.19 -10.83 -5.45
CA LEU A 83 5.93 -11.08 -4.04
C LEU A 83 4.47 -10.80 -3.64
N ILE A 84 3.86 -9.75 -4.19
CA ILE A 84 2.44 -9.45 -4.02
C ILE A 84 1.59 -10.65 -4.47
N GLN A 85 1.91 -11.24 -5.63
CA GLN A 85 1.20 -12.39 -6.14
C GLN A 85 1.33 -13.59 -5.24
N GLU A 86 2.56 -13.95 -4.82
CA GLU A 86 2.83 -15.07 -3.91
C GLU A 86 2.08 -14.90 -2.57
N ASN A 87 2.08 -13.68 -2.02
CA ASN A 87 1.38 -13.37 -0.77
C ASN A 87 -0.15 -13.34 -0.94
N ALA A 88 -0.67 -12.90 -2.07
CA ALA A 88 -2.10 -12.98 -2.36
C ALA A 88 -2.60 -14.43 -2.43
N GLU A 89 -1.84 -15.31 -3.08
CA GLU A 89 -2.11 -16.76 -3.14
C GLU A 89 -2.09 -17.37 -1.74
N LEU A 90 -1.09 -17.04 -0.91
CA LEU A 90 -0.97 -17.51 0.48
C LEU A 90 -2.21 -17.16 1.31
N ASN A 91 -2.81 -15.98 1.10
CA ASN A 91 -4.01 -15.51 1.80
C ASN A 91 -5.32 -15.89 1.09
N GLN A 92 -5.28 -16.57 -0.04
CA GLN A 92 -6.44 -16.96 -0.84
C GLN A 92 -7.30 -15.75 -1.24
N VAL A 93 -6.68 -14.61 -1.52
CA VAL A 93 -7.35 -13.40 -1.99
C VAL A 93 -7.06 -13.13 -3.46
N SER A 94 -8.05 -12.52 -4.15
CA SER A 94 -7.89 -12.10 -5.54
C SER A 94 -7.56 -10.61 -5.60
N LEU A 95 -6.41 -10.28 -6.18
CA LEU A 95 -5.95 -8.91 -6.42
C LEU A 95 -5.76 -8.68 -7.92
N ARG A 96 -6.08 -7.48 -8.38
CA ARG A 96 -5.59 -7.00 -9.67
C ARG A 96 -4.19 -6.43 -9.45
N ILE A 97 -3.17 -7.10 -9.96
CA ILE A 97 -1.78 -6.74 -9.73
C ILE A 97 -1.22 -6.03 -10.95
N LEU A 98 -0.59 -4.86 -10.76
CA LEU A 98 0.00 -4.04 -11.80
C LEU A 98 1.48 -3.77 -11.52
N ASN A 99 2.23 -3.58 -12.61
CA ASN A 99 3.62 -3.13 -12.57
C ASN A 99 3.73 -1.81 -13.35
N GLU A 100 3.31 -0.70 -12.74
CA GLU A 100 3.23 0.57 -13.42
C GLU A 100 3.72 1.73 -12.54
N ASP A 101 4.18 2.82 -13.15
CA ASP A 101 4.40 4.07 -12.43
C ASP A 101 3.07 4.62 -11.91
N ALA A 102 3.03 4.93 -10.61
CA ALA A 102 1.82 5.38 -9.94
C ALA A 102 1.24 6.67 -10.56
N ASN A 103 2.08 7.61 -11.02
CA ASN A 103 1.62 8.82 -11.70
C ASN A 103 0.90 8.51 -13.02
N ILE A 104 1.33 7.48 -13.73
CA ILE A 104 0.70 7.02 -14.96
C ILE A 104 -0.63 6.35 -14.62
N LEU A 105 -0.64 5.45 -13.65
CA LEU A 105 -1.84 4.75 -13.20
C LEU A 105 -2.97 5.71 -12.81
N PHE A 106 -2.68 6.72 -11.99
CA PHE A 106 -3.67 7.70 -11.53
C PHE A 106 -4.25 8.57 -12.64
N ARG A 107 -3.55 8.74 -13.75
CA ARG A 107 -4.06 9.48 -14.92
C ARG A 107 -4.92 8.62 -15.85
N LYS A 108 -4.77 7.29 -15.76
CA LYS A 108 -5.52 6.34 -16.58
C LYS A 108 -6.80 5.85 -15.91
N GLU A 109 -6.79 5.69 -14.59
CA GLU A 109 -7.86 5.03 -13.85
C GLU A 109 -8.26 5.81 -12.61
N LYS A 110 -9.51 5.61 -12.17
CA LYS A 110 -10.08 6.26 -10.99
C LYS A 110 -10.56 5.23 -9.96
N PHE A 111 -10.32 5.54 -8.69
CA PHE A 111 -10.62 4.67 -7.56
C PHE A 111 -11.48 5.37 -6.50
N GLU A 112 -12.20 4.59 -5.70
CA GLU A 112 -12.98 5.10 -4.56
C GLU A 112 -12.08 5.35 -3.34
N VAL A 113 -11.01 4.57 -3.22
CA VAL A 113 -9.98 4.72 -2.18
C VAL A 113 -8.61 4.59 -2.85
N ILE A 114 -7.71 5.52 -2.56
CA ILE A 114 -6.29 5.39 -2.91
C ILE A 114 -5.48 5.42 -1.62
N ASP A 115 -4.64 4.41 -1.43
CA ASP A 115 -3.61 4.36 -0.40
C ASP A 115 -2.28 4.78 -1.03
N LEU A 116 -1.81 5.96 -0.66
CA LEU A 116 -0.60 6.61 -1.16
C LEU A 116 0.49 6.54 -0.09
N ASP A 117 1.22 5.43 -0.05
CA ASP A 117 2.28 5.16 0.92
C ASP A 117 3.64 4.94 0.23
N PRO A 118 4.21 5.96 -0.44
CA PRO A 118 5.52 5.84 -1.06
C PRO A 118 6.61 5.82 -0.01
N PHE A 119 7.76 5.23 -0.34
CA PHE A 119 8.95 5.41 0.48
C PHE A 119 9.38 6.88 0.47
N GLY A 120 9.31 7.56 1.65
CA GLY A 120 9.67 8.96 1.80
C GLY A 120 8.52 9.92 1.53
N SER A 121 8.72 10.87 0.60
CA SER A 121 7.76 11.95 0.34
C SER A 121 6.67 11.58 -0.66
N PRO A 122 5.39 11.81 -0.33
CA PRO A 122 4.28 11.69 -1.27
C PRO A 122 4.17 12.88 -2.24
N ALA A 123 4.93 13.96 -2.03
CA ALA A 123 4.74 15.24 -2.72
C ALA A 123 4.69 15.13 -4.26
N ARG A 124 5.57 14.30 -4.84
CA ARG A 124 5.65 14.13 -6.30
C ARG A 124 4.46 13.39 -6.93
N TYR A 125 3.56 12.84 -6.12
CA TYR A 125 2.38 12.11 -6.57
C TYR A 125 1.08 12.89 -6.37
N LEU A 126 1.11 13.99 -5.59
CA LEU A 126 -0.11 14.68 -5.18
C LEU A 126 -0.93 15.22 -6.36
N ASP A 127 -0.28 15.75 -7.40
CA ASP A 127 -0.99 16.25 -8.58
C ASP A 127 -1.68 15.12 -9.36
N SER A 128 -0.98 14.00 -9.54
CA SER A 128 -1.53 12.89 -10.31
C SER A 128 -2.59 12.10 -9.54
N VAL A 129 -2.44 11.92 -8.24
CA VAL A 129 -3.40 11.19 -7.41
C VAL A 129 -4.77 11.85 -7.41
N MET A 130 -4.84 13.19 -7.49
CA MET A 130 -6.12 13.91 -7.61
C MET A 130 -6.87 13.55 -8.89
N CYS A 131 -6.17 13.20 -9.97
CA CYS A 131 -6.80 12.71 -11.19
C CYS A 131 -7.36 11.29 -11.02
N GLY A 132 -6.76 10.48 -10.17
CA GLY A 132 -7.13 9.08 -9.90
C GLY A 132 -8.28 8.90 -8.91
N LEU A 133 -8.76 9.96 -8.30
CA LEU A 133 -9.87 9.91 -7.34
C LEU A 133 -11.22 10.03 -8.03
N LYS A 134 -12.18 9.19 -7.64
CA LYS A 134 -13.60 9.36 -7.96
C LYS A 134 -14.22 10.47 -7.13
N ASN A 135 -15.43 10.92 -7.51
CA ASN A 135 -16.21 11.79 -6.63
C ASN A 135 -16.57 11.03 -5.36
N ASP A 136 -16.56 11.73 -4.22
CA ASP A 136 -16.83 11.16 -2.91
C ASP A 136 -15.93 9.94 -2.60
N SER A 137 -14.63 10.17 -2.69
CA SER A 137 -13.57 9.18 -2.50
C SER A 137 -12.70 9.51 -1.30
N PHE A 138 -11.85 8.55 -0.89
CA PHE A 138 -10.88 8.72 0.19
C PHE A 138 -9.46 8.63 -0.35
N LEU A 139 -8.60 9.49 0.15
CA LEU A 139 -7.17 9.44 -0.06
C LEU A 139 -6.47 9.24 1.29
N PHE A 140 -5.78 8.12 1.44
CA PHE A 140 -4.87 7.90 2.56
C PHE A 140 -3.46 8.28 2.12
N VAL A 141 -2.79 9.10 2.90
CA VAL A 141 -1.44 9.58 2.58
C VAL A 141 -0.52 9.31 3.74
N THR A 142 0.53 8.56 3.47
CA THR A 142 1.64 8.34 4.41
C THR A 142 2.85 9.15 3.96
N ALA A 143 3.41 9.95 4.87
CA ALA A 143 4.61 10.74 4.65
C ALA A 143 5.64 10.42 5.73
N THR A 144 6.77 9.85 5.33
CA THR A 144 7.85 9.43 6.24
C THR A 144 9.12 10.29 6.11
N ASP A 145 9.06 11.34 5.30
CA ASP A 145 10.15 12.27 5.05
C ASP A 145 10.14 13.52 5.95
N THR A 146 9.12 13.65 6.82
CA THR A 146 9.07 14.77 7.77
C THR A 146 10.14 14.60 8.83
N PRO A 147 11.13 15.53 8.93
CA PRO A 147 12.04 15.50 10.06
C PRO A 147 11.23 15.73 11.33
N LEU A 148 11.27 14.76 12.25
CA LEU A 148 10.75 15.00 13.59
C LEU A 148 11.45 16.24 14.14
N PRO A 149 10.71 17.25 14.65
CA PRO A 149 11.33 18.39 15.32
C PRO A 149 12.21 17.83 16.44
N ARG A 150 13.50 18.15 16.40
CA ARG A 150 14.48 17.58 17.34
C ARG A 150 14.29 18.02 18.79
N ASN A 151 13.38 18.93 19.09
CA ASN A 151 13.17 19.45 20.43
C ASN A 151 11.70 19.73 20.68
N TRP A 152 11.03 18.79 21.32
CA TRP A 152 9.88 19.07 22.16
C TRP A 152 10.39 18.94 23.60
N GLU A 153 11.15 19.95 24.07
CA GLU A 153 11.40 20.21 25.49
C GLU A 153 10.55 21.39 25.95
#